data_747f490c3b833e541d3e0e574a0108c2
#
_entry.id   747f490c3b833e541d3e0e574a0108c2
#
_cell.length_a   1.000
_cell.length_b   1.000
_cell.length_c   1.000
_cell.angle_alpha   90.00
_cell.angle_beta   90.00
_cell.angle_gamma   90.00
#
_symmetry.space_group_name_H-M   'P 1'
#
loop_
_entity.id
_entity.type
_entity.pdbx_description
1 polymer ?
#
loop_
_entity_poly.entity_id
_entity_poly.type
_entity_poly.pdbx_seq_one_letter_code
_entity_poly.pdbx_strand_id
1 'polypeptide(L)'
;MTQIETERLLLRAPTLDDAPVLLELVGDAEVMRWIGSEPGGIEVAVEHLERWLRRWEANGMGPFLVLHREDGGLLGRVGPLVWNVRTWETSTMADAGDDAQVELGWAVLSREWGNGYAPEAARAVRQWTYDVRGIPSLISLIDPANERSARVAEKLGAEPTETVQILGEWPATVWVHPR
;
A
#
# COMPACT_ATOMS: atom_id res chain seq x y z
N MET A 1 1.44 19.18 3.47
CA MET A 1 1.61 17.82 2.88
C MET A 1 1.55 16.81 4.01
N THR A 2 0.80 15.71 3.89
CA THR A 2 0.69 14.68 4.94
C THR A 2 2.00 13.90 5.04
N GLN A 3 2.53 13.79 6.26
CA GLN A 3 3.82 13.16 6.56
C GLN A 3 3.72 12.39 7.87
N ILE A 4 4.39 11.26 7.95
CA ILE A 4 4.54 10.41 9.14
C ILE A 4 6.03 10.09 9.30
N GLU A 5 6.56 10.25 10.50
CA GLU A 5 7.93 9.88 10.83
C GLU A 5 7.95 8.69 11.79
N THR A 6 8.91 7.79 11.57
CA THR A 6 9.22 6.69 12.48
C THR A 6 10.69 6.78 12.91
N GLU A 7 11.20 5.76 13.57
CA GLU A 7 12.61 5.71 13.95
C GLU A 7 13.54 5.81 12.73
N ARG A 8 13.24 5.05 11.66
CA ARG A 8 14.11 4.93 10.48
C ARG A 8 13.52 5.52 9.20
N LEU A 9 12.21 5.83 9.18
CA LEU A 9 11.47 6.12 7.96
C LEU A 9 10.85 7.51 7.98
N LEU A 10 10.79 8.09 6.79
CA LEU A 10 9.96 9.22 6.44
C LEU A 10 8.91 8.74 5.43
N LEU A 11 7.64 8.80 5.81
CA LEU A 11 6.52 8.50 4.93
C LEU A 11 5.83 9.80 4.55
N ARG A 12 5.67 10.07 3.26
CA ARG A 12 4.98 11.28 2.80
C ARG A 12 4.06 11.01 1.62
N ALA A 13 3.04 11.84 1.48
CA ALA A 13 2.24 11.84 0.26
C ALA A 13 3.12 12.13 -0.98
N PRO A 14 2.87 11.47 -2.11
CA PRO A 14 3.66 11.66 -3.32
C PRO A 14 3.33 12.98 -4.02
N THR A 15 4.20 13.36 -4.94
CA THR A 15 4.00 14.43 -5.94
C THR A 15 4.35 13.89 -7.33
N LEU A 16 4.06 14.62 -8.39
CA LEU A 16 4.49 14.21 -9.76
C LEU A 16 6.02 14.26 -9.93
N ASP A 17 6.69 15.10 -9.17
CA ASP A 17 8.16 15.21 -9.18
C ASP A 17 8.85 13.95 -8.66
N ASP A 18 8.10 13.03 -8.05
CA ASP A 18 8.63 11.76 -7.54
C ASP A 18 8.75 10.67 -8.63
N ALA A 19 8.40 10.94 -9.87
CA ALA A 19 8.47 9.94 -10.93
C ALA A 19 9.87 9.32 -11.11
N PRO A 20 10.98 10.09 -11.10
CA PRO A 20 12.33 9.51 -11.18
C PRO A 20 12.67 8.59 -10.01
N VAL A 21 12.18 8.91 -8.81
CA VAL A 21 12.41 8.11 -7.61
C VAL A 21 11.55 6.84 -7.64
N LEU A 22 10.28 6.96 -8.05
CA LEU A 22 9.37 5.83 -8.14
C LEU A 22 9.77 4.83 -9.24
N LEU A 23 10.54 5.27 -10.24
CA LEU A 23 11.06 4.40 -11.28
C LEU A 23 11.81 3.18 -10.72
N GLU A 24 12.51 3.34 -9.59
CA GLU A 24 13.19 2.21 -8.94
C GLU A 24 12.20 1.12 -8.51
N LEU A 25 11.03 1.50 -8.00
CA LEU A 25 10.03 0.55 -7.54
C LEU A 25 9.28 -0.10 -8.70
N VAL A 26 8.87 0.67 -9.71
CA VAL A 26 8.12 0.12 -10.85
C VAL A 26 9.02 -0.67 -11.81
N GLY A 27 10.32 -0.47 -11.77
CA GLY A 27 11.32 -1.26 -12.48
C GLY A 27 11.74 -2.55 -11.77
N ASP A 28 11.36 -2.72 -10.50
CA ASP A 28 11.73 -3.90 -9.72
C ASP A 28 10.79 -5.08 -10.03
N ALA A 29 11.23 -5.99 -10.90
CA ALA A 29 10.45 -7.14 -11.35
C ALA A 29 10.01 -8.06 -10.18
N GLU A 30 10.86 -8.21 -9.15
CA GLU A 30 10.54 -9.04 -7.98
C GLU A 30 9.39 -8.43 -7.15
N VAL A 31 9.22 -7.11 -7.19
CA VAL A 31 8.11 -6.41 -6.53
C VAL A 31 6.88 -6.41 -7.42
N MET A 32 7.04 -6.03 -8.69
CA MET A 32 5.92 -5.81 -9.61
C MET A 32 5.08 -7.06 -9.83
N ARG A 33 5.67 -8.25 -9.87
CA ARG A 33 4.95 -9.52 -9.98
C ARG A 33 3.91 -9.75 -8.88
N TRP A 34 4.09 -9.15 -7.68
CA TRP A 34 3.18 -9.31 -6.55
C TRP A 34 2.09 -8.24 -6.47
N ILE A 35 2.18 -7.21 -7.29
CA ILE A 35 1.17 -6.15 -7.35
C ILE A 35 0.39 -6.15 -8.66
N GLY A 36 0.50 -7.25 -9.42
CA GLY A 36 -0.29 -7.48 -10.63
C GLY A 36 0.10 -6.59 -11.80
N SER A 37 1.38 -6.24 -11.93
CA SER A 37 1.86 -5.38 -13.01
C SER A 37 3.21 -5.86 -13.54
N GLU A 38 3.44 -5.63 -14.83
CA GLU A 38 4.76 -5.81 -15.41
C GLU A 38 5.71 -4.67 -14.99
N PRO A 39 7.03 -4.95 -14.91
CA PRO A 39 8.00 -3.88 -14.69
C PRO A 39 7.91 -2.83 -15.78
N GLY A 40 8.05 -1.56 -15.41
CA GLY A 40 7.88 -0.45 -16.35
C GLY A 40 8.91 0.65 -16.23
N GLY A 41 8.85 1.58 -17.17
CA GLY A 41 9.68 2.76 -17.26
C GLY A 41 9.07 3.97 -16.56
N ILE A 42 9.58 5.14 -16.94
CA ILE A 42 9.16 6.42 -16.33
C ILE A 42 7.67 6.72 -16.58
N GLU A 43 7.13 6.30 -17.71
CA GLU A 43 5.71 6.48 -18.03
C GLU A 43 4.82 5.73 -17.04
N VAL A 44 5.20 4.50 -16.68
CA VAL A 44 4.49 3.69 -15.68
C VAL A 44 4.60 4.34 -14.28
N ALA A 45 5.75 4.90 -13.94
CA ALA A 45 5.90 5.64 -12.70
C ALA A 45 4.97 6.86 -12.63
N VAL A 46 4.88 7.63 -13.70
CA VAL A 46 3.96 8.77 -13.81
C VAL A 46 2.50 8.33 -13.67
N GLU A 47 2.08 7.28 -14.39
CA GLU A 47 0.71 6.74 -14.29
C GLU A 47 0.35 6.29 -12.86
N HIS A 48 1.30 5.66 -12.16
CA HIS A 48 1.11 5.29 -10.77
C HIS A 48 0.93 6.52 -9.87
N LEU A 49 1.77 7.55 -10.03
CA LEU A 49 1.69 8.79 -9.25
C LEU A 49 0.36 9.52 -9.50
N GLU A 50 -0.04 9.68 -10.75
CA GLU A 50 -1.33 10.29 -11.08
C GLU A 50 -2.50 9.57 -10.43
N ARG A 51 -2.49 8.22 -10.48
CA ARG A 51 -3.51 7.39 -9.85
C ARG A 51 -3.51 7.56 -8.32
N TRP A 52 -2.33 7.62 -7.68
CA TRP A 52 -2.21 7.84 -6.24
C TRP A 52 -2.66 9.25 -5.84
N LEU A 53 -2.32 10.28 -6.60
CA LEU A 53 -2.76 11.65 -6.36
C LEU A 53 -4.28 11.77 -6.45
N ARG A 54 -4.91 11.15 -7.47
CA ARG A 54 -6.38 11.09 -7.54
C ARG A 54 -7.01 10.42 -6.31
N ARG A 55 -6.38 9.38 -5.76
CA ARG A 55 -6.85 8.73 -4.52
C ARG A 55 -6.72 9.64 -3.30
N TRP A 56 -5.61 10.35 -3.20
CA TRP A 56 -5.41 11.36 -2.16
C TRP A 56 -6.45 12.47 -2.23
N GLU A 57 -6.75 12.96 -3.42
CA GLU A 57 -7.77 13.98 -3.65
C GLU A 57 -9.17 13.47 -3.28
N ALA A 58 -9.55 12.29 -3.76
CA ALA A 58 -10.89 11.73 -3.57
C ALA A 58 -11.17 11.30 -2.12
N ASN A 59 -10.18 10.69 -1.45
CA ASN A 59 -10.39 10.04 -0.14
C ASN A 59 -9.69 10.77 1.03
N GLY A 60 -8.84 11.78 0.75
CA GLY A 60 -7.94 12.38 1.74
C GLY A 60 -6.92 11.39 2.30
N MET A 61 -6.73 10.26 1.62
CA MET A 61 -5.75 9.21 1.95
C MET A 61 -5.39 8.44 0.68
N GLY A 62 -4.19 7.86 0.69
CA GLY A 62 -3.65 7.10 -0.43
C GLY A 62 -2.24 6.58 -0.10
N PRO A 63 -1.55 5.96 -1.07
CA PRO A 63 -0.20 5.49 -0.86
C PRO A 63 0.77 6.61 -0.47
N PHE A 64 1.59 6.35 0.55
CA PHE A 64 2.75 7.14 0.91
C PHE A 64 3.99 6.57 0.23
N LEU A 65 4.90 7.43 -0.19
CA LEU A 65 6.29 7.03 -0.42
C LEU A 65 6.95 6.77 0.93
N VAL A 66 7.72 5.70 0.99
CA VAL A 66 8.53 5.33 2.16
C VAL A 66 9.98 5.61 1.83
N LEU A 67 10.56 6.55 2.54
CA LEU A 67 11.92 6.98 2.35
C LEU A 67 12.76 6.64 3.59
N HIS A 68 14.03 6.34 3.40
CA HIS A 68 14.96 6.22 4.49
C HIS A 68 15.22 7.61 5.09
N ARG A 69 15.12 7.73 6.41
CA ARG A 69 15.17 9.04 7.10
C ARG A 69 16.54 9.70 7.03
N GLU A 70 17.58 8.90 6.94
CA GLU A 70 18.96 9.36 7.03
C GLU A 70 19.46 9.97 5.71
N ASP A 71 19.14 9.33 4.57
CA ASP A 71 19.65 9.73 3.25
C ASP A 71 18.55 10.08 2.23
N GLY A 72 17.28 9.89 2.57
CA GLY A 72 16.16 10.17 1.68
C GLY A 72 15.94 9.14 0.57
N GLY A 73 16.69 8.04 0.57
CA GLY A 73 16.56 6.97 -0.42
C GLY A 73 15.18 6.31 -0.41
N LEU A 74 14.67 5.97 -1.60
CA LEU A 74 13.41 5.25 -1.72
C LEU A 74 13.55 3.83 -1.18
N LEU A 75 12.64 3.45 -0.30
CA LEU A 75 12.48 2.09 0.20
C LEU A 75 11.25 1.39 -0.39
N GLY A 76 10.22 2.16 -0.76
CA GLY A 76 8.99 1.60 -1.31
C GLY A 76 7.77 2.50 -1.16
N ARG A 77 6.61 1.87 -1.08
CA ARG A 77 5.33 2.54 -0.81
C ARG A 77 4.53 1.76 0.22
N VAL A 78 3.76 2.45 1.04
CA VAL A 78 2.76 1.85 1.94
C VAL A 78 1.54 2.76 1.98
N GLY A 79 0.33 2.21 1.99
CA GLY A 79 -0.79 3.09 2.23
C GLY A 79 -2.16 2.50 1.98
N PRO A 80 -3.17 3.26 2.39
CA PRO A 80 -4.54 2.86 2.22
C PRO A 80 -4.97 2.90 0.75
N LEU A 81 -5.81 1.93 0.41
CA LEU A 81 -6.49 1.80 -0.85
C LEU A 81 -7.94 1.42 -0.56
N VAL A 82 -8.89 2.03 -1.26
CA VAL A 82 -10.32 1.73 -1.08
C VAL A 82 -10.76 0.68 -2.10
N TRP A 83 -11.47 -0.33 -1.63
CA TRP A 83 -12.10 -1.38 -2.42
C TRP A 83 -13.62 -1.34 -2.23
N ASN A 84 -14.36 -1.70 -3.27
CA ASN A 84 -15.76 -2.06 -3.17
C ASN A 84 -15.84 -3.59 -2.93
N VAL A 85 -16.35 -4.03 -1.79
CA VAL A 85 -16.35 -5.46 -1.42
C VAL A 85 -17.36 -6.31 -2.22
N ARG A 86 -18.25 -5.71 -2.99
CA ARG A 86 -19.15 -6.47 -3.87
C ARG A 86 -18.49 -6.87 -5.18
N THR A 87 -17.64 -5.98 -5.72
CA THR A 87 -16.98 -6.21 -7.00
C THR A 87 -15.52 -6.60 -6.85
N TRP A 88 -14.92 -6.32 -5.69
CA TRP A 88 -13.48 -6.41 -5.44
C TRP A 88 -12.66 -5.64 -6.46
N GLU A 89 -13.16 -4.46 -6.82
CA GLU A 89 -12.47 -3.46 -7.61
C GLU A 89 -12.08 -2.26 -6.77
N THR A 90 -11.02 -1.56 -7.19
CA THR A 90 -10.61 -0.32 -6.51
C THR A 90 -11.66 0.77 -6.71
N SER A 91 -11.94 1.54 -5.65
CA SER A 91 -13.01 2.53 -5.63
C SER A 91 -12.60 3.78 -4.83
N THR A 92 -13.55 4.68 -4.62
CA THR A 92 -13.47 5.75 -3.63
C THR A 92 -14.44 5.47 -2.48
N MET A 93 -14.23 6.15 -1.35
CA MET A 93 -15.16 6.07 -0.21
C MET A 93 -16.57 6.52 -0.62
N ALA A 94 -16.66 7.53 -1.47
CA ALA A 94 -17.95 8.08 -1.94
C ALA A 94 -18.66 7.11 -2.89
N ASP A 95 -17.94 6.50 -3.83
CA ASP A 95 -18.55 5.62 -4.84
C ASP A 95 -18.94 4.25 -4.27
N ALA A 96 -18.13 3.71 -3.37
CA ALA A 96 -18.40 2.43 -2.72
C ALA A 96 -19.43 2.54 -1.59
N GLY A 97 -19.56 3.71 -0.94
CA GLY A 97 -20.51 3.93 0.14
C GLY A 97 -20.36 2.90 1.27
N ASP A 98 -21.45 2.21 1.62
CA ASP A 98 -21.47 1.18 2.68
C ASP A 98 -20.65 -0.08 2.32
N ASP A 99 -20.34 -0.28 1.03
CA ASP A 99 -19.52 -1.40 0.56
C ASP A 99 -18.01 -1.06 0.52
N ALA A 100 -17.63 0.13 1.02
CA ALA A 100 -16.23 0.57 1.07
C ALA A 100 -15.44 -0.19 2.13
N GLN A 101 -14.35 -0.82 1.72
CA GLN A 101 -13.36 -1.42 2.61
C GLN A 101 -11.99 -0.81 2.35
N VAL A 102 -11.29 -0.44 3.42
CA VAL A 102 -9.96 0.14 3.29
C VAL A 102 -8.89 -0.93 3.47
N GLU A 103 -8.03 -1.07 2.47
CA GLU A 103 -6.86 -1.93 2.49
C GLU A 103 -5.64 -1.15 2.99
N LEU A 104 -4.80 -1.79 3.77
CA LEU A 104 -3.43 -1.39 4.07
C LEU A 104 -2.49 -2.24 3.22
N GLY A 105 -2.00 -1.67 2.10
CA GLY A 105 -1.08 -2.35 1.19
C GLY A 105 0.36 -1.83 1.35
N TRP A 106 1.35 -2.68 1.03
CA TRP A 106 2.77 -2.34 1.03
C TRP A 106 3.52 -2.94 -0.15
N ALA A 107 4.56 -2.25 -0.60
CA ALA A 107 5.55 -2.75 -1.53
C ALA A 107 6.89 -2.08 -1.18
N VAL A 108 7.91 -2.89 -0.91
CA VAL A 108 9.26 -2.45 -0.58
C VAL A 108 10.21 -3.02 -1.63
N LEU A 109 11.18 -2.23 -2.07
CA LEU A 109 12.21 -2.64 -3.02
C LEU A 109 12.83 -3.98 -2.61
N SER A 110 13.04 -4.86 -3.58
CA SER A 110 13.48 -6.24 -3.32
C SER A 110 14.83 -6.29 -2.59
N ARG A 111 15.75 -5.37 -2.90
CA ARG A 111 17.03 -5.21 -2.23
C ARG A 111 16.93 -4.83 -0.75
N GLU A 112 15.78 -4.31 -0.33
CA GLU A 112 15.51 -3.87 1.05
C GLU A 112 14.69 -4.88 1.87
N TRP A 113 14.39 -6.03 1.29
CA TRP A 113 13.67 -7.07 2.02
C TRP A 113 14.49 -7.63 3.19
N GLY A 114 13.81 -8.04 4.24
CA GLY A 114 14.46 -8.57 5.45
C GLY A 114 14.83 -7.54 6.50
N ASN A 115 14.91 -6.25 6.15
CA ASN A 115 15.30 -5.16 7.05
C ASN A 115 14.19 -4.68 8.00
N GLY A 116 12.96 -5.18 7.84
CA GLY A 116 11.83 -4.81 8.71
C GLY A 116 11.16 -3.49 8.35
N TYR A 117 11.46 -2.88 7.22
CA TYR A 117 10.87 -1.60 6.80
C TYR A 117 9.36 -1.70 6.52
N ALA A 118 8.91 -2.78 5.86
CA ALA A 118 7.49 -2.96 5.57
C ALA A 118 6.61 -3.00 6.84
N PRO A 119 6.88 -3.81 7.87
CA PRO A 119 6.07 -3.79 9.08
C PRO A 119 6.20 -2.50 9.89
N GLU A 120 7.33 -1.79 9.85
CA GLU A 120 7.50 -0.49 10.50
C GLU A 120 6.60 0.57 9.83
N ALA A 121 6.71 0.72 8.51
CA ALA A 121 5.92 1.64 7.73
C ALA A 121 4.41 1.34 7.82
N ALA A 122 4.04 0.07 7.68
CA ALA A 122 2.64 -0.35 7.73
C ALA A 122 2.00 -0.10 9.11
N ARG A 123 2.75 -0.31 10.21
CA ARG A 123 2.27 0.00 11.57
C ARG A 123 1.98 1.50 11.72
N ALA A 124 2.87 2.34 11.23
CA ALA A 124 2.73 3.79 11.32
C ALA A 124 1.52 4.29 10.48
N VAL A 125 1.37 3.80 9.25
CA VAL A 125 0.24 4.16 8.39
C VAL A 125 -1.08 3.60 8.94
N ARG A 126 -1.10 2.38 9.48
CA ARG A 126 -2.27 1.81 10.14
C ARG A 126 -2.77 2.72 11.27
N GLN A 127 -1.86 3.11 12.17
CA GLN A 127 -2.19 3.99 13.29
C GLN A 127 -2.73 5.33 12.79
N TRP A 128 -2.06 5.95 11.83
CA TRP A 128 -2.52 7.19 11.21
C TRP A 128 -3.91 7.04 10.58
N THR A 129 -4.18 5.92 9.91
CA THR A 129 -5.46 5.66 9.26
C THR A 129 -6.59 5.52 10.28
N TYR A 130 -6.34 4.85 11.40
CA TYR A 130 -7.32 4.75 12.48
C TYR A 130 -7.54 6.09 13.19
N ASP A 131 -6.47 6.78 13.57
CA ASP A 131 -6.55 7.94 14.48
C ASP A 131 -6.90 9.24 13.74
N VAL A 132 -6.33 9.44 12.55
CA VAL A 132 -6.47 10.70 11.81
C VAL A 132 -7.59 10.61 10.78
N ARG A 133 -7.77 9.46 10.14
CA ARG A 133 -8.82 9.28 9.12
C ARG A 133 -10.12 8.69 9.68
N GLY A 134 -10.10 8.17 10.91
CA GLY A 134 -11.28 7.63 11.56
C GLY A 134 -11.82 6.35 10.90
N ILE A 135 -11.00 5.65 10.12
CA ILE A 135 -11.41 4.41 9.45
C ILE A 135 -11.65 3.34 10.51
N PRO A 136 -12.80 2.66 10.51
CA PRO A 136 -13.17 1.74 11.58
C PRO A 136 -12.44 0.40 11.52
N SER A 137 -12.06 -0.05 10.32
CA SER A 137 -11.40 -1.34 10.09
C SER A 137 -10.47 -1.28 8.90
N LEU A 138 -9.40 -2.06 8.95
CA LEU A 138 -8.43 -2.22 7.87
C LEU A 138 -8.24 -3.69 7.54
N ILE A 139 -8.08 -3.98 6.26
CA ILE A 139 -7.67 -5.29 5.76
C ILE A 139 -6.35 -5.17 5.00
N SER A 140 -5.71 -6.31 4.72
CA SER A 140 -4.72 -6.43 3.63
C SER A 140 -5.16 -7.55 2.70
N LEU A 141 -4.95 -7.36 1.41
CA LEU A 141 -5.23 -8.33 0.36
C LEU A 141 -3.90 -8.92 -0.11
N ILE A 142 -3.67 -10.19 0.19
CA ILE A 142 -2.38 -10.83 -0.03
C ILE A 142 -2.57 -12.08 -0.88
N ASP A 143 -1.84 -12.16 -2.00
CA ASP A 143 -1.78 -13.39 -2.81
C ASP A 143 -1.40 -14.57 -1.91
N PRO A 144 -2.15 -15.68 -1.91
CA PRO A 144 -1.87 -16.86 -1.07
C PRO A 144 -0.44 -17.41 -1.22
N ALA A 145 0.21 -17.19 -2.36
CA ALA A 145 1.59 -17.60 -2.61
C ALA A 145 2.64 -16.60 -2.08
N ASN A 146 2.22 -15.39 -1.66
CA ASN A 146 3.11 -14.35 -1.17
C ASN A 146 3.39 -14.48 0.34
N GLU A 147 4.14 -15.51 0.73
CA GLU A 147 4.49 -15.76 2.13
C GLU A 147 5.22 -14.58 2.80
N ARG A 148 5.96 -13.76 2.03
CA ARG A 148 6.66 -12.59 2.60
C ARG A 148 5.68 -11.54 3.10
N SER A 149 4.67 -11.23 2.30
CA SER A 149 3.60 -10.31 2.71
C SER A 149 2.75 -10.90 3.84
N ALA A 150 2.45 -12.20 3.82
CA ALA A 150 1.77 -12.88 4.93
C ALA A 150 2.52 -12.70 6.25
N ARG A 151 3.85 -12.91 6.26
CA ARG A 151 4.69 -12.66 7.46
C ARG A 151 4.69 -11.21 7.94
N VAL A 152 4.51 -10.24 7.04
CA VAL A 152 4.34 -8.83 7.45
C VAL A 152 2.98 -8.65 8.13
N ALA A 153 1.90 -9.19 7.56
CA ALA A 153 0.57 -9.13 8.16
C ALA A 153 0.55 -9.76 9.57
N GLU A 154 1.15 -10.94 9.74
CA GLU A 154 1.33 -11.60 11.05
C GLU A 154 2.06 -10.71 12.07
N LYS A 155 3.17 -10.06 11.67
CA LYS A 155 3.91 -9.12 12.53
C LYS A 155 3.10 -7.88 12.93
N LEU A 156 2.08 -7.56 12.17
CA LEU A 156 1.11 -6.51 12.46
C LEU A 156 -0.05 -7.01 13.34
N GLY A 157 -0.10 -8.30 13.63
CA GLY A 157 -1.18 -8.94 14.37
C GLY A 157 -2.46 -9.11 13.55
N ALA A 158 -2.36 -9.05 12.22
CA ALA A 158 -3.49 -9.31 11.35
C ALA A 158 -3.77 -10.82 11.26
N GLU A 159 -5.03 -11.17 11.12
CA GLU A 159 -5.49 -12.55 11.03
C GLU A 159 -6.10 -12.84 9.66
N PRO A 160 -5.74 -13.97 9.02
CA PRO A 160 -6.33 -14.36 7.74
C PRO A 160 -7.78 -14.82 7.95
N THR A 161 -8.65 -14.51 7.00
CA THR A 161 -10.04 -14.92 7.01
C THR A 161 -10.38 -15.73 5.76
N GLU A 162 -10.91 -15.11 4.73
CA GLU A 162 -11.34 -15.73 3.50
C GLU A 162 -10.42 -15.43 2.32
N THR A 163 -10.57 -16.17 1.24
CA THR A 163 -9.93 -15.85 -0.04
C THR A 163 -10.98 -15.34 -1.01
N VAL A 164 -10.72 -14.20 -1.61
CA VAL A 164 -11.57 -13.53 -2.58
C VAL A 164 -10.87 -13.42 -3.93
N GLN A 165 -11.64 -13.13 -4.99
CA GLN A 165 -11.11 -12.82 -6.32
C GLN A 165 -11.13 -11.31 -6.49
N ILE A 166 -9.97 -10.67 -6.55
CA ILE A 166 -9.85 -9.23 -6.81
C ILE A 166 -9.65 -8.97 -8.30
N LEU A 167 -10.21 -7.88 -8.80
CA LEU A 167 -10.14 -7.49 -10.22
C LEU A 167 -10.59 -8.63 -11.17
N GLY A 168 -11.47 -9.53 -10.69
CA GLY A 168 -12.02 -10.63 -11.44
C GLY A 168 -11.12 -11.87 -11.63
N GLU A 169 -9.82 -11.77 -11.38
CA GLU A 169 -8.85 -12.80 -11.78
C GLU A 169 -7.87 -13.22 -10.66
N TRP A 170 -7.55 -12.33 -9.72
CA TRP A 170 -6.45 -12.52 -8.79
C TRP A 170 -6.94 -13.04 -7.43
N PRO A 171 -6.51 -14.22 -6.98
CA PRO A 171 -6.85 -14.69 -5.65
C PRO A 171 -6.12 -13.87 -4.59
N ALA A 172 -6.83 -13.42 -3.57
CA ALA A 172 -6.26 -12.72 -2.44
C ALA A 172 -6.87 -13.22 -1.13
N THR A 173 -6.01 -13.57 -0.17
CA THR A 173 -6.44 -13.81 1.20
C THR A 173 -6.67 -12.47 1.89
N VAL A 174 -7.82 -12.32 2.50
CA VAL A 174 -8.19 -11.16 3.31
C VAL A 174 -7.57 -11.32 4.70
N TRP A 175 -6.74 -10.37 5.10
CA TRP A 175 -6.14 -10.28 6.43
C TRP A 175 -6.75 -9.11 7.19
N VAL A 176 -7.39 -9.37 8.32
CA VAL A 176 -8.05 -8.34 9.13
C VAL A 176 -7.08 -7.82 10.19
N HIS A 177 -6.87 -6.51 10.21
CA HIS A 177 -5.98 -5.88 11.17
C HIS A 177 -6.67 -5.59 12.50
N PRO A 178 -5.97 -5.80 13.63
CA PRO A 178 -6.44 -5.34 14.94
C PRO A 178 -6.41 -3.80 14.98
N ARG A 179 -7.31 -3.24 15.78
CA ARG A 179 -7.35 -1.79 16.04
C ARG A 179 -6.31 -1.38 17.07
#